data_e3d8be7628ebca654ece2f8411290f21
#
_entry.id   e3d8be7628ebca654ece2f8411290f21
#
_cell.length_a   1.000
_cell.length_b   1.000
_cell.length_c   1.000
_cell.angle_alpha   90.00
_cell.angle_beta   90.00
_cell.angle_gamma   90.00
#
_symmetry.space_group_name_H-M   'P 1'
#
loop_
_entity.id
_entity.type
_entity.pdbx_description
1 polymer ?
#
loop_
_entity_poly.entity_id
_entity_poly.type
_entity_poly.pdbx_seq_one_letter_code
_entity_poly.pdbx_strand_id
1 'polypeptide(L)'
;MGESVSFVTMLIVNVLFVLCALSAFFGKLPPLFFAVTVSAAALFVITNNAETTLYNFTFALQAGVSAIGGITGTVLGCLHRVRPRRIGALFLAFAGLLAAVFGAVRGAETLAAKNRTHALPELWAVPTIYDRAECAQQGPIEKTEYKTKAYATDGREVTKSAYVYLPYGYSENERYDILYLLHGTGDDESYWLIDNPENKTMIDNLIFYGVIRPLLIVTPTFYVEGDCANDPDPFTYSFNEELRNDLMPAVEGKYSTYAERCDAAAFTESRSHRAFAGLSRGAVTTLHSAFCGSLDYFSSFGTFSASRTPVEEFRAAIQSEKFKDFSIDYRYLASGAFDFGLHSQVTDYKALLKVEPRLVRGVNTSMDVFPMRCHSMGNRHLALYNFLQKIF
;
A
#
# COMPACT_ATOMS: atom_id res chain seq x y z
N MET A 1 -1.93 0.89 24.75
CA MET A 1 -3.10 0.06 25.17
C MET A 1 -4.23 -0.01 24.13
N GLY A 2 -4.46 1.02 23.32
CA GLY A 2 -5.50 0.98 22.26
C GLY A 2 -5.20 0.07 21.08
N GLU A 3 -3.94 -0.10 20.71
CA GLU A 3 -3.53 -0.89 19.53
C GLU A 3 -3.75 -2.40 19.69
N SER A 4 -3.44 -2.95 20.85
CA SER A 4 -3.64 -4.37 21.13
C SER A 4 -5.10 -4.78 21.22
N VAL A 5 -5.97 -3.91 21.71
CA VAL A 5 -7.42 -4.16 21.81
C VAL A 5 -8.07 -4.21 20.43
N SER A 6 -7.64 -3.37 19.51
CA SER A 6 -8.21 -3.34 18.13
C SER A 6 -7.79 -4.55 17.30
N PHE A 7 -6.53 -5.00 17.41
CA PHE A 7 -6.06 -6.24 16.76
C PHE A 7 -6.80 -7.47 17.29
N VAL A 8 -6.95 -7.58 18.60
CA VAL A 8 -7.69 -8.68 19.24
C VAL A 8 -9.17 -8.65 18.83
N THR A 9 -9.78 -7.49 18.76
CA THR A 9 -11.18 -7.33 18.32
C THR A 9 -11.34 -7.77 16.85
N MET A 10 -10.44 -7.37 15.97
CA MET A 10 -10.42 -7.82 14.57
C MET A 10 -10.24 -9.33 14.45
N LEU A 11 -9.32 -9.91 15.22
CA LEU A 11 -9.08 -11.35 15.24
C LEU A 11 -10.33 -12.11 15.72
N ILE A 12 -10.97 -11.65 16.79
CA ILE A 12 -12.21 -12.22 17.33
C ILE A 12 -13.33 -12.17 16.29
N VAL A 13 -13.53 -11.03 15.63
CA VAL A 13 -14.55 -10.87 14.59
C VAL A 13 -14.31 -11.83 13.42
N ASN A 14 -13.06 -12.02 12.99
CA ASN A 14 -12.72 -12.94 11.93
C ASN A 14 -12.88 -14.41 12.34
N VAL A 15 -12.52 -14.76 13.57
CA VAL A 15 -12.76 -16.12 14.12
C VAL A 15 -14.25 -16.41 14.22
N LEU A 16 -15.04 -15.45 14.72
CA LEU A 16 -16.51 -15.56 14.78
C LEU A 16 -17.12 -15.72 13.38
N PHE A 17 -16.61 -15.00 12.38
CA PHE A 17 -17.01 -15.12 10.99
C PHE A 17 -16.80 -16.54 10.45
N VAL A 18 -15.60 -17.11 10.66
CA VAL A 18 -15.27 -18.49 10.26
C VAL A 18 -16.17 -19.48 10.98
N LEU A 19 -16.38 -19.31 12.28
CA LEU A 19 -17.27 -20.16 13.07
C LEU A 19 -18.73 -20.08 12.60
N CYS A 20 -19.21 -18.89 12.22
CA CYS A 20 -20.55 -18.72 11.65
C CYS A 20 -20.69 -19.43 10.30
N ALA A 21 -19.69 -19.31 9.43
CA ALA A 21 -19.68 -20.01 8.14
C ALA A 21 -19.67 -21.53 8.32
N LEU A 22 -18.86 -22.06 9.26
CA LEU A 22 -18.82 -23.49 9.58
C LEU A 22 -20.13 -23.98 10.19
N SER A 23 -20.78 -23.20 11.04
CA SER A 23 -22.05 -23.60 11.66
C SER A 23 -23.22 -23.60 10.68
N ALA A 24 -23.24 -22.67 9.73
CA ALA A 24 -24.17 -22.70 8.61
C ALA A 24 -23.98 -23.97 7.77
N PHE A 25 -22.73 -24.40 7.59
CA PHE A 25 -22.38 -25.65 6.91
C PHE A 25 -22.86 -26.89 7.67
N PHE A 26 -22.70 -26.94 8.99
CA PHE A 26 -23.07 -28.10 9.80
C PHE A 26 -24.52 -28.10 10.28
N GLY A 27 -25.28 -27.02 10.05
CA GLY A 27 -26.74 -26.94 10.35
C GLY A 27 -27.10 -27.04 11.84
N LYS A 28 -26.11 -26.76 12.75
CA LYS A 28 -26.31 -26.85 14.21
C LYS A 28 -26.34 -25.43 14.83
N LEU A 29 -27.32 -25.18 15.69
CA LEU A 29 -27.50 -23.94 16.46
C LEU A 29 -27.65 -22.65 15.61
N PRO A 30 -28.43 -22.61 14.53
CA PRO A 30 -28.52 -21.48 13.62
C PRO A 30 -28.91 -20.15 14.27
N PRO A 31 -29.86 -20.06 15.20
CA PRO A 31 -30.27 -18.77 15.79
C PRO A 31 -29.19 -18.12 16.66
N LEU A 32 -28.41 -18.93 17.39
CA LEU A 32 -27.34 -18.47 18.22
C LEU A 32 -26.19 -17.87 17.36
N PHE A 33 -25.85 -18.54 16.30
CA PHE A 33 -24.80 -18.07 15.38
C PHE A 33 -25.21 -16.83 14.60
N PHE A 34 -26.46 -16.72 14.20
CA PHE A 34 -27.00 -15.50 13.62
C PHE A 34 -26.92 -14.32 14.58
N ALA A 35 -27.35 -14.49 15.83
CA ALA A 35 -27.28 -13.46 16.86
C ALA A 35 -25.83 -13.04 17.13
N VAL A 36 -24.89 -13.99 17.24
CA VAL A 36 -23.46 -13.71 17.44
C VAL A 36 -22.87 -12.96 16.24
N THR A 37 -23.23 -13.34 15.01
CA THR A 37 -22.75 -12.66 13.78
C THR A 37 -23.25 -11.22 13.72
N VAL A 38 -24.55 -11.00 13.98
CA VAL A 38 -25.13 -9.63 13.98
C VAL A 38 -24.54 -8.80 15.09
N SER A 39 -24.36 -9.37 16.29
CA SER A 39 -23.76 -8.67 17.44
C SER A 39 -22.29 -8.31 17.17
N ALA A 40 -21.51 -9.23 16.58
CA ALA A 40 -20.12 -8.97 16.22
C ALA A 40 -20.02 -7.88 15.13
N ALA A 41 -20.90 -7.91 14.13
CA ALA A 41 -20.98 -6.89 13.11
C ALA A 41 -21.36 -5.52 13.69
N ALA A 42 -22.36 -5.47 14.57
CA ALA A 42 -22.78 -4.24 15.25
C ALA A 42 -21.68 -3.68 16.15
N LEU A 43 -21.03 -4.54 16.95
CA LEU A 43 -19.93 -4.14 17.82
C LEU A 43 -18.76 -3.53 17.03
N PHE A 44 -18.42 -4.11 15.91
CA PHE A 44 -17.36 -3.60 15.06
C PHE A 44 -17.72 -2.26 14.43
N VAL A 45 -18.95 -2.08 13.94
CA VAL A 45 -19.43 -0.79 13.41
C VAL A 45 -19.39 0.29 14.50
N ILE A 46 -19.77 -0.05 15.72
CA ILE A 46 -19.75 0.88 16.87
C ILE A 46 -18.31 1.24 17.26
N THR A 47 -17.39 0.27 17.28
CA THR A 47 -16.01 0.49 17.73
C THR A 47 -15.13 1.18 16.69
N ASN A 48 -15.43 1.05 15.39
CA ASN A 48 -14.62 1.62 14.32
C ASN A 48 -15.10 2.95 13.75
N ASN A 49 -16.08 3.56 14.37
CA ASN A 49 -16.62 4.89 14.06
C ASN A 49 -16.79 5.18 12.54
N ALA A 50 -17.99 5.43 12.12
CA ALA A 50 -18.51 5.47 10.76
C ALA A 50 -17.88 6.47 9.75
N GLU A 51 -16.73 7.05 10.03
CA GLU A 51 -16.19 8.18 9.25
C GLU A 51 -15.33 7.79 8.03
N THR A 52 -15.04 6.51 7.80
CA THR A 52 -14.28 6.08 6.61
C THR A 52 -15.09 5.17 5.71
N THR A 53 -15.55 5.67 4.58
CA THR A 53 -16.38 4.93 3.62
C THR A 53 -15.75 3.64 3.09
N LEU A 54 -14.42 3.59 2.92
CA LEU A 54 -13.70 2.40 2.43
C LEU A 54 -13.58 1.29 3.49
N TYR A 55 -13.33 1.68 4.73
CA TYR A 55 -13.33 0.76 5.86
C TYR A 55 -14.73 0.16 6.07
N ASN A 56 -15.77 0.97 5.92
CA ASN A 56 -17.14 0.53 5.98
C ASN A 56 -17.53 -0.39 4.82
N PHE A 57 -17.00 -0.22 3.61
CA PHE A 57 -17.33 -1.06 2.47
C PHE A 57 -16.79 -2.50 2.63
N THR A 58 -15.52 -2.65 2.96
CA THR A 58 -14.93 -3.99 3.21
C THR A 58 -15.66 -4.68 4.34
N PHE A 59 -16.05 -3.93 5.35
CA PHE A 59 -16.75 -4.41 6.51
C PHE A 59 -18.21 -4.73 6.20
N ALA A 60 -18.91 -3.87 5.45
CA ALA A 60 -20.27 -4.13 4.97
C ALA A 60 -20.32 -5.39 4.09
N LEU A 61 -19.29 -5.62 3.28
CA LEU A 61 -19.16 -6.84 2.48
C LEU A 61 -19.00 -8.08 3.38
N GLN A 62 -18.11 -8.03 4.38
CA GLN A 62 -17.91 -9.12 5.35
C GLN A 62 -19.18 -9.35 6.19
N ALA A 63 -19.80 -8.29 6.67
CA ALA A 63 -21.07 -8.37 7.42
C ALA A 63 -22.22 -8.89 6.55
N GLY A 64 -22.30 -8.46 5.29
CA GLY A 64 -23.29 -8.93 4.33
C GLY A 64 -23.13 -10.41 4.02
N VAL A 65 -21.92 -10.88 3.76
CA VAL A 65 -21.63 -12.31 3.54
C VAL A 65 -21.94 -13.15 4.79
N SER A 66 -21.63 -12.63 5.99
CA SER A 66 -21.96 -13.27 7.27
C SER A 66 -23.46 -13.34 7.50
N ALA A 67 -24.20 -12.26 7.22
CA ALA A 67 -25.66 -12.21 7.35
C ALA A 67 -26.34 -13.19 6.38
N ILE A 68 -25.90 -13.23 5.12
CA ILE A 68 -26.39 -14.18 4.11
C ILE A 68 -26.10 -15.62 4.57
N GLY A 69 -24.87 -15.90 5.06
CA GLY A 69 -24.51 -17.21 5.61
C GLY A 69 -25.36 -17.59 6.81
N GLY A 70 -25.59 -16.67 7.75
CA GLY A 70 -26.42 -16.84 8.93
C GLY A 70 -27.90 -17.07 8.60
N ILE A 71 -28.47 -16.27 7.67
CA ILE A 71 -29.84 -16.41 7.20
C ILE A 71 -29.99 -17.77 6.50
N THR A 72 -29.09 -18.11 5.59
CA THR A 72 -29.12 -19.40 4.85
C THR A 72 -29.01 -20.57 5.83
N GLY A 73 -28.10 -20.52 6.81
CA GLY A 73 -27.93 -21.53 7.84
C GLY A 73 -29.19 -21.67 8.73
N THR A 74 -29.84 -20.54 9.06
CA THR A 74 -31.08 -20.51 9.86
C THR A 74 -32.24 -21.14 9.08
N VAL A 75 -32.41 -20.73 7.82
CA VAL A 75 -33.49 -21.28 6.94
C VAL A 75 -33.30 -22.78 6.73
N LEU A 76 -32.08 -23.22 6.43
CA LEU A 76 -31.76 -24.64 6.23
C LEU A 76 -31.89 -25.44 7.52
N GLY A 77 -31.54 -24.88 8.68
CA GLY A 77 -31.70 -25.51 10.00
C GLY A 77 -33.15 -25.64 10.43
N CYS A 78 -34.04 -24.70 10.04
CA CYS A 78 -35.47 -24.75 10.29
C CYS A 78 -36.19 -25.76 9.38
N LEU A 79 -35.63 -26.04 8.20
CA LEU A 79 -36.15 -27.03 7.25
C LEU A 79 -35.70 -28.45 7.65
N HIS A 80 -36.14 -28.95 8.80
CA HIS A 80 -35.77 -30.24 9.42
C HIS A 80 -35.82 -31.50 8.52
N ARG A 81 -36.14 -31.38 7.25
CA ARG A 81 -36.29 -32.49 6.28
C ARG A 81 -35.27 -32.48 5.13
N VAL A 82 -34.30 -31.53 5.12
CA VAL A 82 -33.34 -31.47 4.01
C VAL A 82 -32.17 -32.41 4.27
N ARG A 83 -32.01 -33.45 3.43
CA ARG A 83 -30.89 -34.39 3.54
C ARG A 83 -29.56 -33.66 3.41
N PRO A 84 -28.51 -34.00 4.19
CA PRO A 84 -27.19 -33.34 4.15
C PRO A 84 -26.57 -33.20 2.75
N ARG A 85 -26.82 -34.15 1.87
CA ARG A 85 -26.36 -34.12 0.47
C ARG A 85 -26.95 -32.95 -0.35
N ARG A 86 -28.20 -32.51 -0.07
CA ARG A 86 -28.80 -31.36 -0.75
C ARG A 86 -28.23 -30.02 -0.25
N ILE A 87 -27.89 -29.96 1.02
CA ILE A 87 -27.22 -28.78 1.63
C ILE A 87 -25.83 -28.60 1.01
N GLY A 88 -25.06 -29.68 0.89
CA GLY A 88 -23.75 -29.65 0.22
C GLY A 88 -23.84 -29.23 -1.25
N ALA A 89 -24.87 -29.73 -1.98
CA ALA A 89 -25.08 -29.34 -3.36
C ALA A 89 -25.47 -27.88 -3.53
N LEU A 90 -26.30 -27.31 -2.62
CA LEU A 90 -26.65 -25.89 -2.61
C LEU A 90 -25.44 -25.01 -2.27
N PHE A 91 -24.58 -25.43 -1.32
CA PHE A 91 -23.36 -24.72 -1.00
C PHE A 91 -22.37 -24.72 -2.17
N LEU A 92 -22.17 -25.86 -2.82
CA LEU A 92 -21.34 -25.96 -4.03
C LEU A 92 -21.88 -25.12 -5.18
N ALA A 93 -23.20 -25.10 -5.39
CA ALA A 93 -23.85 -24.26 -6.40
C ALA A 93 -23.65 -22.77 -6.09
N PHE A 94 -23.78 -22.36 -4.83
CA PHE A 94 -23.57 -20.99 -4.42
C PHE A 94 -22.09 -20.56 -4.55
N ALA A 95 -21.16 -21.41 -4.11
CA ALA A 95 -19.73 -21.18 -4.29
C ALA A 95 -19.34 -21.12 -5.78
N GLY A 96 -19.91 -21.98 -6.60
CA GLY A 96 -19.74 -21.97 -8.06
C GLY A 96 -20.30 -20.69 -8.69
N LEU A 97 -21.45 -20.22 -8.24
CA LEU A 97 -22.05 -18.97 -8.69
C LEU A 97 -21.15 -17.77 -8.32
N LEU A 98 -20.66 -17.71 -7.08
CA LEU A 98 -19.72 -16.66 -6.65
C LEU A 98 -18.43 -16.68 -7.46
N ALA A 99 -17.87 -17.87 -7.71
CA ALA A 99 -16.66 -18.01 -8.54
C ALA A 99 -16.93 -17.57 -10.00
N ALA A 100 -18.10 -17.91 -10.56
CA ALA A 100 -18.50 -17.49 -11.90
C ALA A 100 -18.72 -15.98 -12.00
N VAL A 101 -19.38 -15.36 -11.01
CA VAL A 101 -19.57 -13.91 -10.95
C VAL A 101 -18.22 -13.21 -10.80
N PHE A 102 -17.35 -13.69 -9.90
CA PHE A 102 -16.01 -13.16 -9.75
C PHE A 102 -15.19 -13.26 -11.05
N GLY A 103 -15.21 -14.42 -11.70
CA GLY A 103 -14.54 -14.64 -12.98
C GLY A 103 -15.09 -13.75 -14.10
N ALA A 104 -16.41 -13.54 -14.16
CA ALA A 104 -17.04 -12.65 -15.14
C ALA A 104 -16.66 -11.18 -14.90
N VAL A 105 -16.66 -10.73 -13.65
CA VAL A 105 -16.23 -9.36 -13.29
C VAL A 105 -14.76 -9.16 -13.67
N ARG A 106 -13.86 -10.10 -13.31
CA ARG A 106 -12.43 -10.02 -13.68
C ARG A 106 -12.21 -10.08 -15.19
N GLY A 107 -12.98 -10.92 -15.90
CA GLY A 107 -12.93 -10.96 -17.36
C GLY A 107 -13.40 -9.67 -18.02
N ALA A 108 -14.47 -9.06 -17.51
CA ALA A 108 -14.97 -7.77 -17.98
C ALA A 108 -13.96 -6.62 -17.69
N GLU A 109 -13.34 -6.61 -16.52
CA GLU A 109 -12.30 -5.65 -16.16
C GLU A 109 -11.08 -5.78 -17.09
N THR A 110 -10.61 -7.01 -17.38
CA THR A 110 -9.50 -7.26 -18.30
C THR A 110 -9.83 -6.80 -19.73
N LEU A 111 -11.07 -7.06 -20.20
CA LEU A 111 -11.52 -6.59 -21.51
C LEU A 111 -11.66 -5.08 -21.55
N ALA A 112 -12.17 -4.49 -20.48
CA ALA A 112 -12.27 -3.03 -20.37
C ALA A 112 -10.90 -2.36 -20.30
N ALA A 113 -9.92 -2.97 -19.62
CA ALA A 113 -8.54 -2.48 -19.54
C ALA A 113 -7.85 -2.45 -20.91
N LYS A 114 -8.09 -3.45 -21.78
CA LYS A 114 -7.57 -3.47 -23.15
C LYS A 114 -8.02 -2.31 -24.02
N ASN A 115 -9.15 -1.70 -23.71
CA ASN A 115 -9.77 -0.63 -24.50
C ASN A 115 -9.70 0.75 -23.83
N ARG A 116 -9.00 0.87 -22.70
CA ARG A 116 -8.87 2.13 -21.96
C ARG A 116 -7.50 2.77 -22.16
N THR A 117 -7.51 4.08 -22.25
CA THR A 117 -6.30 4.91 -22.15
C THR A 117 -5.85 5.14 -20.70
N HIS A 118 -6.69 4.79 -19.70
CA HIS A 118 -6.40 4.93 -18.28
C HIS A 118 -6.94 3.71 -17.51
N ALA A 119 -6.12 3.13 -16.66
CA ALA A 119 -6.56 2.13 -15.69
C ALA A 119 -7.31 2.82 -14.52
N LEU A 120 -8.01 2.02 -13.72
CA LEU A 120 -8.67 2.48 -12.50
C LEU A 120 -8.03 1.82 -11.29
N PRO A 121 -8.03 2.48 -10.12
CA PRO A 121 -7.61 1.86 -8.88
C PRO A 121 -8.37 0.55 -8.62
N GLU A 122 -7.67 -0.44 -8.13
CA GLU A 122 -8.20 -1.78 -7.87
C GLU A 122 -8.16 -2.11 -6.37
N LEU A 123 -9.15 -2.86 -5.89
CA LEU A 123 -9.19 -3.31 -4.50
C LEU A 123 -8.85 -4.79 -4.34
N TRP A 124 -8.93 -5.57 -5.41
CA TRP A 124 -8.80 -7.02 -5.34
C TRP A 124 -7.51 -7.56 -5.93
N ALA A 125 -7.16 -7.15 -7.12
CA ALA A 125 -5.93 -7.55 -7.78
C ALA A 125 -5.61 -6.61 -8.94
N VAL A 126 -4.34 -6.51 -9.30
CA VAL A 126 -3.90 -5.84 -10.52
C VAL A 126 -4.51 -6.59 -11.74
N PRO A 127 -5.08 -5.90 -12.73
CA PRO A 127 -5.56 -6.52 -13.96
C PRO A 127 -4.45 -7.30 -14.67
N THR A 128 -4.77 -8.50 -15.17
CA THR A 128 -3.78 -9.41 -15.75
C THR A 128 -3.03 -8.83 -16.96
N ILE A 129 -3.63 -7.89 -17.66
CA ILE A 129 -2.99 -7.19 -18.77
C ILE A 129 -1.79 -6.35 -18.32
N TYR A 130 -1.80 -5.85 -17.09
CA TYR A 130 -0.68 -5.11 -16.52
C TYR A 130 0.26 -6.03 -15.72
N ASP A 131 -0.32 -7.02 -15.02
CA ASP A 131 0.39 -7.86 -14.05
C ASP A 131 1.21 -8.99 -14.69
N ARG A 132 0.67 -9.66 -15.73
CA ARG A 132 1.23 -10.92 -16.24
C ARG A 132 1.52 -10.94 -17.73
N ALA A 133 1.05 -9.98 -18.48
CA ALA A 133 1.35 -9.89 -19.89
C ALA A 133 2.80 -9.43 -20.07
N GLU A 134 3.59 -10.16 -20.85
CA GLU A 134 4.92 -9.68 -21.21
C GLU A 134 4.81 -8.39 -22.00
N CYS A 135 5.49 -7.35 -21.56
CA CYS A 135 5.49 -6.07 -22.21
C CYS A 135 6.45 -6.09 -23.43
N ALA A 136 5.99 -5.58 -24.56
CA ALA A 136 6.83 -5.46 -25.76
C ALA A 136 7.92 -4.38 -25.62
N GLN A 137 7.74 -3.43 -24.71
CA GLN A 137 8.67 -2.33 -24.44
C GLN A 137 9.08 -2.39 -22.97
N GLN A 138 10.20 -3.05 -22.70
CA GLN A 138 10.71 -3.26 -21.36
C GLN A 138 11.84 -2.29 -21.03
N GLY A 139 11.71 -1.60 -19.91
CA GLY A 139 12.76 -0.74 -19.38
C GLY A 139 13.90 -1.56 -18.74
N PRO A 140 15.17 -1.14 -18.84
CA PRO A 140 16.26 -1.78 -18.13
C PRO A 140 16.27 -1.40 -16.64
N ILE A 141 16.91 -2.25 -15.82
CA ILE A 141 17.25 -1.96 -14.43
C ILE A 141 18.77 -1.87 -14.34
N GLU A 142 19.26 -0.80 -13.74
CA GLU A 142 20.70 -0.61 -13.48
C GLU A 142 20.97 -0.65 -11.98
N LYS A 143 22.09 -1.26 -11.58
CA LYS A 143 22.63 -1.13 -10.22
C LYS A 143 23.57 0.06 -10.17
N THR A 144 23.29 1.01 -9.26
CA THR A 144 24.08 2.23 -9.08
C THR A 144 24.67 2.24 -7.69
N GLU A 145 25.99 2.37 -7.58
CA GLU A 145 26.70 2.54 -6.31
C GLU A 145 26.90 4.00 -6.00
N TYR A 146 26.87 4.34 -4.72
CA TYR A 146 27.13 5.67 -4.20
C TYR A 146 27.85 5.61 -2.85
N LYS A 147 28.65 6.63 -2.58
CA LYS A 147 29.30 6.81 -1.28
C LYS A 147 28.34 7.53 -0.34
N THR A 148 28.29 7.07 0.89
CA THR A 148 27.48 7.66 1.96
C THR A 148 28.16 7.43 3.31
N LYS A 149 27.46 7.77 4.39
CA LYS A 149 27.92 7.56 5.76
C LYS A 149 26.95 6.65 6.50
N ALA A 150 27.48 5.91 7.46
CA ALA A 150 26.68 5.11 8.38
C ALA A 150 26.02 6.04 9.44
N TYR A 151 25.07 6.90 8.99
CA TYR A 151 24.42 7.95 9.80
C TYR A 151 23.72 7.41 11.05
N ALA A 152 23.24 6.18 11.00
CA ALA A 152 22.57 5.54 12.13
C ALA A 152 23.51 5.06 13.22
N THR A 153 24.84 4.98 12.97
CA THR A 153 25.82 4.37 13.86
C THR A 153 27.02 5.29 14.11
N ASP A 154 28.14 5.04 13.49
CA ASP A 154 29.42 5.70 13.78
C ASP A 154 29.82 6.79 12.77
N GLY A 155 29.03 6.99 11.73
CA GLY A 155 29.28 8.01 10.70
C GLY A 155 30.43 7.67 9.76
N ARG A 156 30.95 6.43 9.77
CA ARG A 156 32.01 6.01 8.84
C ARG A 156 31.53 6.08 7.39
N GLU A 157 32.44 6.31 6.48
CA GLU A 157 32.15 6.21 5.05
C GLU A 157 31.90 4.76 4.65
N VAL A 158 30.84 4.58 3.87
CA VAL A 158 30.44 3.29 3.30
C VAL A 158 30.02 3.47 1.84
N THR A 159 30.09 2.41 1.07
CA THR A 159 29.53 2.36 -0.27
C THR A 159 28.23 1.55 -0.21
N LYS A 160 27.17 2.14 -0.69
CA LYS A 160 25.85 1.49 -0.82
C LYS A 160 25.43 1.41 -2.27
N SER A 161 24.41 0.64 -2.56
CA SER A 161 23.84 0.52 -3.89
C SER A 161 22.33 0.74 -3.87
N ALA A 162 21.81 1.13 -5.01
CA ALA A 162 20.38 1.16 -5.32
C ALA A 162 20.16 0.58 -6.72
N TYR A 163 19.02 -0.08 -6.93
CA TYR A 163 18.58 -0.39 -8.27
C TYR A 163 17.76 0.77 -8.83
N VAL A 164 17.96 1.08 -10.10
CA VAL A 164 17.29 2.15 -10.81
C VAL A 164 16.61 1.56 -12.06
N TYR A 165 15.29 1.60 -12.09
CA TYR A 165 14.51 1.31 -13.27
C TYR A 165 14.51 2.54 -14.18
N LEU A 166 14.81 2.34 -15.45
CA LEU A 166 14.72 3.33 -16.50
C LEU A 166 13.56 2.94 -17.44
N PRO A 167 12.69 3.86 -17.88
CA PRO A 167 11.63 3.53 -18.81
C PRO A 167 12.20 3.10 -20.18
N TYR A 168 11.43 2.30 -20.92
CA TYR A 168 11.81 1.96 -22.29
C TYR A 168 12.06 3.22 -23.12
N GLY A 169 13.18 3.26 -23.83
CA GLY A 169 13.56 4.43 -24.61
C GLY A 169 14.08 5.61 -23.79
N TYR A 170 14.52 5.36 -22.55
CA TYR A 170 15.15 6.41 -21.73
C TYR A 170 16.20 7.20 -22.51
N SER A 171 16.17 8.51 -22.37
CA SER A 171 17.10 9.45 -23.03
C SER A 171 17.55 10.52 -22.05
N GLU A 172 18.83 10.84 -22.06
CA GLU A 172 19.38 11.95 -21.25
C GLU A 172 18.89 13.34 -21.73
N ASN A 173 18.28 13.41 -22.93
CA ASN A 173 17.71 14.64 -23.46
C ASN A 173 16.26 14.89 -22.99
N GLU A 174 15.63 13.93 -22.33
CA GLU A 174 14.29 14.02 -21.77
C GLU A 174 14.37 14.21 -20.26
N ARG A 175 13.28 14.68 -19.65
CA ARG A 175 13.15 14.84 -18.20
C ARG A 175 12.11 13.87 -17.66
N TYR A 176 12.43 13.21 -16.58
CA TYR A 176 11.59 12.18 -15.97
C TYR A 176 11.21 12.52 -14.54
N ASP A 177 9.98 12.20 -14.19
CA ASP A 177 9.56 12.10 -12.79
C ASP A 177 10.34 10.94 -12.11
N ILE A 178 10.51 11.00 -10.80
CA ILE A 178 11.26 10.00 -10.05
C ILE A 178 10.53 9.56 -8.79
N LEU A 179 10.50 8.24 -8.57
CA LEU A 179 9.99 7.60 -7.37
C LEU A 179 11.14 6.92 -6.60
N TYR A 180 11.31 7.27 -5.33
CA TYR A 180 12.12 6.52 -4.37
C TYR A 180 11.23 5.53 -3.64
N LEU A 181 11.53 4.23 -3.73
CA LEU A 181 10.65 3.15 -3.28
C LEU A 181 11.38 2.19 -2.33
N LEU A 182 11.01 2.24 -1.05
CA LEU A 182 11.71 1.50 0.01
C LEU A 182 11.07 0.16 0.35
N HIS A 183 11.92 -0.80 0.64
CA HIS A 183 11.59 -2.15 1.09
C HIS A 183 11.14 -2.20 2.56
N GLY A 184 10.78 -3.40 3.05
CA GLY A 184 10.40 -3.68 4.44
C GLY A 184 11.54 -4.19 5.33
N THR A 185 11.19 -4.63 6.53
CA THR A 185 12.14 -5.26 7.45
C THR A 185 12.62 -6.58 6.88
N GLY A 186 13.95 -6.77 6.85
CA GLY A 186 14.59 -8.00 6.40
C GLY A 186 14.74 -8.15 4.88
N ASP A 187 14.26 -7.18 4.12
CA ASP A 187 14.47 -7.06 2.69
C ASP A 187 15.65 -6.10 2.41
N ASP A 188 16.01 -5.88 1.14
CA ASP A 188 17.06 -4.97 0.70
C ASP A 188 16.67 -4.20 -0.59
N GLU A 189 17.63 -3.54 -1.23
CA GLU A 189 17.41 -2.78 -2.46
C GLU A 189 16.90 -3.61 -3.65
N SER A 190 17.09 -4.93 -3.64
CA SER A 190 16.63 -5.85 -4.69
C SER A 190 15.13 -6.12 -4.66
N TYR A 191 14.51 -5.95 -3.49
CA TYR A 191 13.16 -6.41 -3.17
C TYR A 191 12.11 -6.06 -4.23
N TRP A 192 12.02 -4.80 -4.64
CA TRP A 192 10.93 -4.35 -5.50
C TRP A 192 11.09 -4.72 -6.98
N LEU A 193 12.31 -4.68 -7.50
CA LEU A 193 12.55 -4.76 -8.93
C LEU A 193 13.21 -6.07 -9.37
N ILE A 194 13.97 -6.71 -8.49
CA ILE A 194 14.75 -7.93 -8.80
C ILE A 194 14.07 -9.15 -8.22
N ASP A 195 13.80 -9.17 -6.91
CA ASP A 195 13.21 -10.34 -6.25
C ASP A 195 11.73 -10.52 -6.57
N ASN A 196 11.05 -9.43 -6.94
CA ASN A 196 9.64 -9.42 -7.31
C ASN A 196 9.46 -8.79 -8.70
N PRO A 197 9.89 -9.48 -9.77
CA PRO A 197 9.94 -8.97 -11.14
C PRO A 197 8.57 -8.63 -11.73
N GLU A 198 7.48 -9.12 -11.13
CA GLU A 198 6.11 -8.74 -11.49
C GLU A 198 5.85 -7.25 -11.31
N ASN A 199 6.53 -6.57 -10.37
CA ASN A 199 6.43 -5.12 -10.24
C ASN A 199 6.98 -4.41 -11.48
N LYS A 200 8.14 -4.85 -11.97
CA LYS A 200 8.71 -4.31 -13.21
C LYS A 200 7.79 -4.54 -14.40
N THR A 201 7.27 -5.76 -14.55
CA THR A 201 6.32 -6.10 -15.61
C THR A 201 5.10 -5.20 -15.59
N MET A 202 4.55 -4.95 -14.40
CA MET A 202 3.43 -4.04 -14.20
C MET A 202 3.77 -2.60 -14.59
N ILE A 203 4.93 -2.11 -14.18
CA ILE A 203 5.40 -0.75 -14.51
C ILE A 203 5.58 -0.59 -16.01
N ASP A 204 6.27 -1.52 -16.66
CA ASP A 204 6.45 -1.53 -18.13
C ASP A 204 5.10 -1.49 -18.86
N ASN A 205 4.15 -2.30 -18.44
CA ASN A 205 2.83 -2.34 -19.05
C ASN A 205 2.02 -1.06 -18.80
N LEU A 206 2.06 -0.49 -17.60
CA LEU A 206 1.38 0.77 -17.30
C LEU A 206 1.90 1.92 -18.17
N ILE A 207 3.21 1.98 -18.39
CA ILE A 207 3.84 2.97 -19.30
C ILE A 207 3.47 2.67 -20.74
N PHE A 208 3.59 1.42 -21.19
CA PHE A 208 3.29 1.00 -22.56
C PHE A 208 1.85 1.31 -22.98
N TYR A 209 0.89 1.11 -22.09
CA TYR A 209 -0.52 1.44 -22.34
C TYR A 209 -0.86 2.92 -22.08
N GLY A 210 0.10 3.77 -21.72
CA GLY A 210 -0.12 5.19 -21.45
C GLY A 210 -0.96 5.47 -20.22
N VAL A 211 -1.00 4.54 -19.26
CA VAL A 211 -1.72 4.70 -17.99
C VAL A 211 -0.98 5.63 -17.06
N ILE A 212 0.35 5.51 -17.05
CA ILE A 212 1.27 6.41 -16.34
C ILE A 212 2.31 6.96 -17.30
N ARG A 213 2.88 8.10 -16.97
CA ARG A 213 3.99 8.69 -17.72
C ARG A 213 5.27 7.88 -17.48
N PRO A 214 6.23 7.87 -18.44
CA PRO A 214 7.55 7.34 -18.20
C PRO A 214 8.21 8.00 -17.00
N LEU A 215 8.78 7.19 -16.07
CA LEU A 215 9.41 7.66 -14.85
C LEU A 215 10.62 6.82 -14.49
N LEU A 216 11.46 7.36 -13.61
CA LEU A 216 12.53 6.61 -12.94
C LEU A 216 12.02 6.03 -11.63
N ILE A 217 12.43 4.81 -11.29
CA ILE A 217 12.15 4.24 -9.97
C ILE A 217 13.48 3.79 -9.34
N VAL A 218 13.75 4.32 -8.16
CA VAL A 218 14.97 4.04 -7.39
C VAL A 218 14.57 3.20 -6.18
N THR A 219 15.20 2.04 -6.03
CA THR A 219 14.99 1.18 -4.86
C THR A 219 16.27 1.12 -4.03
N PRO A 220 16.42 2.02 -3.04
CA PRO A 220 17.57 2.00 -2.12
C PRO A 220 17.28 1.10 -0.92
N THR A 221 18.29 0.89 -0.08
CA THR A 221 18.14 0.31 1.25
C THR A 221 18.48 1.31 2.33
N PHE A 222 17.75 1.31 3.44
CA PHE A 222 18.11 2.08 4.64
C PHE A 222 19.14 1.35 5.52
N TYR A 223 19.41 0.07 5.28
CA TYR A 223 20.41 -0.69 6.03
C TYR A 223 21.84 -0.35 5.59
N VAL A 224 22.75 -0.54 6.52
CA VAL A 224 24.20 -0.49 6.28
C VAL A 224 24.74 -1.90 6.49
N GLU A 225 25.47 -2.43 5.52
CA GLU A 225 26.05 -3.78 5.59
C GLU A 225 26.96 -3.92 6.82
N GLY A 226 26.78 -5.00 7.55
CA GLY A 226 27.50 -5.30 8.78
C GLY A 226 26.94 -4.63 10.05
N ASP A 227 26.08 -3.63 9.93
CA ASP A 227 25.48 -2.91 11.06
C ASP A 227 24.06 -3.36 11.38
N CYS A 228 23.53 -4.33 10.62
CA CYS A 228 22.17 -4.82 10.78
C CYS A 228 22.00 -5.53 12.14
N ALA A 229 21.87 -4.70 13.16
CA ALA A 229 21.69 -5.12 14.53
C ALA A 229 20.21 -5.48 14.80
N ASN A 230 19.96 -5.91 16.00
CA ASN A 230 18.65 -6.33 16.51
C ASN A 230 17.58 -5.21 16.49
N ASP A 231 17.98 -3.95 16.29
CA ASP A 231 17.09 -2.79 16.22
C ASP A 231 17.29 -2.00 14.90
N PRO A 232 16.36 -2.10 13.93
CA PRO A 232 16.40 -1.35 12.69
C PRO A 232 15.85 0.09 12.78
N ASP A 233 15.34 0.54 13.93
CA ASP A 233 14.74 1.86 14.08
C ASP A 233 15.75 3.01 13.83
N PRO A 234 17.00 2.99 14.32
CA PRO A 234 17.97 4.03 14.02
C PRO A 234 18.20 4.25 12.51
N PHE A 235 18.27 3.16 11.73
CA PHE A 235 18.44 3.25 10.26
C PHE A 235 17.22 3.86 9.58
N THR A 236 16.02 3.50 10.05
CA THR A 236 14.75 4.03 9.56
C THR A 236 14.64 5.54 9.77
N TYR A 237 15.03 6.00 10.95
CA TYR A 237 14.84 7.40 11.36
C TYR A 237 15.96 8.35 10.91
N SER A 238 17.16 7.84 10.62
CA SER A 238 18.29 8.65 10.12
C SER A 238 18.39 8.69 8.59
N PHE A 239 17.55 7.96 7.86
CA PHE A 239 17.66 7.82 6.40
C PHE A 239 17.52 9.15 5.64
N ASN A 240 16.89 10.16 6.21
CA ASN A 240 16.78 11.48 5.60
C ASN A 240 18.15 12.14 5.37
N GLU A 241 19.15 11.89 6.22
CA GLU A 241 20.50 12.42 6.05
C GLU A 241 21.17 11.82 4.80
N GLU A 242 21.13 10.50 4.68
CA GLU A 242 21.63 9.78 3.50
C GLU A 242 20.86 10.17 2.24
N LEU A 243 19.53 10.21 2.31
CA LEU A 243 18.66 10.56 1.19
C LEU A 243 19.04 11.91 0.59
N ARG A 244 19.17 12.92 1.44
CA ARG A 244 19.38 14.32 1.01
C ARG A 244 20.81 14.61 0.59
N ASN A 245 21.79 14.06 1.31
CA ASN A 245 23.18 14.44 1.15
C ASN A 245 23.93 13.56 0.14
N ASP A 246 23.50 12.31 -0.03
CA ASP A 246 24.29 11.32 -0.77
C ASP A 246 23.49 10.65 -1.89
N LEU A 247 22.34 10.01 -1.58
CA LEU A 247 21.58 9.22 -2.55
C LEU A 247 20.99 10.07 -3.68
N MET A 248 20.24 11.12 -3.34
CA MET A 248 19.61 11.99 -4.35
C MET A 248 20.66 12.66 -5.25
N PRO A 249 21.74 13.29 -4.72
CA PRO A 249 22.80 13.84 -5.57
C PRO A 249 23.46 12.80 -6.48
N ALA A 250 23.69 11.58 -5.99
CA ALA A 250 24.32 10.52 -6.78
C ALA A 250 23.41 10.02 -7.90
N VAL A 251 22.13 9.79 -7.61
CA VAL A 251 21.17 9.27 -8.60
C VAL A 251 20.77 10.35 -9.60
N GLU A 252 20.33 11.52 -9.13
CA GLU A 252 19.84 12.58 -10.01
C GLU A 252 20.98 13.35 -10.71
N GLY A 253 22.22 13.14 -10.28
CA GLY A 253 23.41 13.56 -11.00
C GLY A 253 23.82 12.63 -12.12
N LYS A 254 23.38 11.37 -12.07
CA LYS A 254 23.65 10.35 -13.10
C LYS A 254 22.53 10.24 -14.13
N TYR A 255 21.27 10.37 -13.69
CA TYR A 255 20.09 10.18 -14.54
C TYR A 255 19.33 11.49 -14.72
N SER A 256 18.72 11.65 -15.88
CA SER A 256 17.99 12.86 -16.25
C SER A 256 16.66 12.94 -15.51
N THR A 257 16.54 13.93 -14.62
CA THR A 257 15.30 14.25 -13.88
C THR A 257 14.94 15.73 -14.10
N TYR A 258 13.87 16.19 -13.46
CA TYR A 258 13.52 17.60 -13.46
C TYR A 258 14.44 18.46 -12.58
N ALA A 259 15.35 17.89 -11.80
CA ALA A 259 16.39 18.65 -11.13
C ALA A 259 17.51 19.00 -12.13
N GLU A 260 17.63 20.25 -12.48
CA GLU A 260 18.69 20.71 -13.41
C GLU A 260 20.08 20.68 -12.79
N ARG A 261 20.15 20.71 -11.48
CA ARG A 261 21.38 20.66 -10.66
C ARG A 261 21.15 19.77 -9.45
N CYS A 262 22.23 19.21 -8.90
CA CYS A 262 22.18 18.39 -7.69
C CYS A 262 22.41 19.22 -6.41
N ASP A 263 21.67 20.31 -6.27
CA ASP A 263 21.70 21.18 -5.09
C ASP A 263 20.32 21.36 -4.45
N ALA A 264 20.30 21.87 -3.23
CA ALA A 264 19.08 22.04 -2.46
C ALA A 264 18.02 22.91 -3.15
N ALA A 265 18.44 23.94 -3.89
CA ALA A 265 17.53 24.83 -4.59
C ALA A 265 16.83 24.08 -5.74
N ALA A 266 17.60 23.39 -6.60
CA ALA A 266 17.06 22.64 -7.71
C ALA A 266 16.16 21.46 -7.26
N PHE A 267 16.52 20.79 -6.14
CA PHE A 267 15.67 19.77 -5.55
C PHE A 267 14.35 20.35 -5.02
N THR A 268 14.36 21.54 -4.47
CA THR A 268 13.15 22.24 -4.01
C THR A 268 12.31 22.71 -5.20
N GLU A 269 12.91 23.30 -6.22
CA GLU A 269 12.22 23.79 -7.43
C GLU A 269 11.51 22.65 -8.18
N SER A 270 12.13 21.47 -8.24
CA SER A 270 11.60 20.29 -8.96
C SER A 270 10.84 19.29 -8.06
N ARG A 271 10.48 19.67 -6.83
CA ARG A 271 9.87 18.78 -5.84
C ARG A 271 8.56 18.10 -6.28
N SER A 272 7.76 18.77 -7.12
CA SER A 272 6.51 18.23 -7.67
C SER A 272 6.70 17.04 -8.61
N HIS A 273 7.94 16.80 -9.04
CA HIS A 273 8.33 15.68 -9.89
C HIS A 273 8.93 14.51 -9.09
N ARG A 274 8.85 14.56 -7.74
CA ARG A 274 9.37 13.51 -6.87
C ARG A 274 8.32 12.94 -5.97
N ALA A 275 8.30 11.61 -5.94
CA ALA A 275 7.52 10.83 -5.00
C ALA A 275 8.42 9.94 -4.14
N PHE A 276 7.98 9.67 -2.94
CA PHE A 276 8.62 8.73 -2.03
C PHE A 276 7.58 7.75 -1.50
N ALA A 277 7.88 6.46 -1.56
CA ALA A 277 6.97 5.44 -1.07
C ALA A 277 7.74 4.28 -0.43
N GLY A 278 7.02 3.48 0.35
CA GLY A 278 7.59 2.27 0.93
C GLY A 278 6.57 1.39 1.60
N LEU A 279 6.99 0.15 1.86
CA LEU A 279 6.18 -0.85 2.53
C LEU A 279 6.67 -1.11 3.95
N SER A 280 5.76 -1.41 4.89
CA SER A 280 6.11 -1.82 6.24
C SER A 280 7.10 -0.82 6.87
N ARG A 281 8.32 -1.23 7.20
CA ARG A 281 9.37 -0.33 7.68
C ARG A 281 9.70 0.78 6.67
N GLY A 282 9.72 0.50 5.38
CA GLY A 282 9.87 1.53 4.35
C GLY A 282 8.74 2.56 4.35
N ALA A 283 7.51 2.18 4.74
CA ALA A 283 6.44 3.14 4.97
C ALA A 283 6.71 4.04 6.18
N VAL A 284 7.30 3.51 7.26
CA VAL A 284 7.77 4.32 8.41
C VAL A 284 8.87 5.26 7.97
N THR A 285 9.84 4.80 7.17
CA THR A 285 10.90 5.65 6.58
C THR A 285 10.30 6.75 5.70
N THR A 286 9.28 6.42 4.89
CA THR A 286 8.55 7.43 4.08
C THR A 286 8.00 8.55 4.94
N LEU A 287 7.40 8.22 6.07
CA LEU A 287 6.83 9.22 6.98
C LEU A 287 7.90 10.07 7.65
N HIS A 288 8.97 9.45 8.17
CA HIS A 288 10.02 10.16 8.88
C HIS A 288 10.97 10.90 7.94
N SER A 289 11.52 10.21 6.94
CA SER A 289 12.60 10.76 6.11
C SER A 289 12.09 11.68 5.01
N ALA A 290 10.98 11.32 4.35
CA ALA A 290 10.46 12.12 3.25
C ALA A 290 9.38 13.11 3.70
N PHE A 291 8.30 12.64 4.34
CA PHE A 291 7.18 13.50 4.69
C PHE A 291 7.52 14.50 5.81
N CYS A 292 8.20 14.05 6.87
CA CYS A 292 8.60 14.92 7.99
C CYS A 292 9.98 15.57 7.81
N GLY A 293 10.90 14.90 7.10
CA GLY A 293 12.31 15.34 7.01
C GLY A 293 12.67 16.06 5.71
N SER A 294 11.88 15.88 4.64
CA SER A 294 12.24 16.33 3.29
C SER A 294 11.03 16.78 2.46
N LEU A 295 10.02 17.40 3.10
CA LEU A 295 8.85 17.95 2.41
C LEU A 295 9.23 19.06 1.40
N ASP A 296 10.38 19.67 1.57
CA ASP A 296 10.99 20.62 0.63
C ASP A 296 11.54 19.96 -0.65
N TYR A 297 11.76 18.62 -0.65
CA TYR A 297 12.28 17.87 -1.81
C TYR A 297 11.24 16.95 -2.45
N PHE A 298 10.18 16.62 -1.74
CA PHE A 298 9.13 15.71 -2.18
C PHE A 298 7.74 16.34 -2.03
N SER A 299 6.82 15.99 -2.93
CA SER A 299 5.43 16.46 -2.85
C SER A 299 4.41 15.33 -2.74
N SER A 300 4.81 14.09 -3.10
CA SER A 300 3.92 12.94 -3.16
C SER A 300 4.46 11.76 -2.36
N PHE A 301 3.59 11.10 -1.59
CA PHE A 301 3.99 10.11 -0.59
C PHE A 301 3.08 8.88 -0.61
N GLY A 302 3.68 7.68 -0.57
CA GLY A 302 2.98 6.40 -0.49
C GLY A 302 3.40 5.58 0.72
N THR A 303 2.47 5.21 1.59
CA THR A 303 2.74 4.37 2.76
C THR A 303 1.92 3.09 2.69
N PHE A 304 2.60 1.94 2.57
CA PHE A 304 1.96 0.64 2.40
C PHE A 304 2.18 -0.21 3.65
N SER A 305 1.08 -0.59 4.30
CA SER A 305 1.07 -1.56 5.40
C SER A 305 1.80 -1.15 6.67
N ALA A 306 2.02 0.13 6.95
CA ALA A 306 2.47 0.61 8.27
C ALA A 306 2.33 2.12 8.45
N SER A 307 2.23 2.51 9.73
CA SER A 307 2.46 3.85 10.25
C SER A 307 2.87 3.71 11.72
N ARG A 308 3.93 4.38 12.13
CA ARG A 308 4.48 4.26 13.50
C ARG A 308 4.79 5.62 14.14
N THR A 309 4.56 6.72 13.42
CA THR A 309 4.87 8.05 13.94
C THR A 309 3.64 8.66 14.59
N PRO A 310 3.72 9.12 15.83
CA PRO A 310 2.64 9.85 16.48
C PRO A 310 2.23 11.10 15.69
N VAL A 311 0.93 11.38 15.64
CA VAL A 311 0.37 12.50 14.86
C VAL A 311 0.94 13.85 15.26
N GLU A 312 1.25 14.04 16.53
CA GLU A 312 1.84 15.29 17.03
C GLU A 312 3.27 15.52 16.48
N GLU A 313 4.04 14.46 16.27
CA GLU A 313 5.35 14.54 15.61
C GLU A 313 5.21 14.92 14.14
N PHE A 314 4.26 14.31 13.42
CA PHE A 314 3.95 14.70 12.05
C PHE A 314 3.56 16.16 11.96
N ARG A 315 2.63 16.58 12.83
CA ARG A 315 2.16 17.95 12.87
C ARG A 315 3.31 18.92 13.15
N ALA A 316 4.12 18.67 14.16
CA ALA A 316 5.25 19.51 14.50
C ALA A 316 6.23 19.66 13.34
N ALA A 317 6.53 18.56 12.65
CA ALA A 317 7.43 18.57 11.51
C ALA A 317 6.87 19.35 10.31
N ILE A 318 5.67 18.97 9.82
CA ILE A 318 5.09 19.52 8.58
C ILE A 318 4.54 20.94 8.73
N GLN A 319 4.23 21.39 9.93
CA GLN A 319 3.83 22.76 10.26
C GLN A 319 5.00 23.63 10.77
N SER A 320 6.23 23.10 10.77
CA SER A 320 7.41 23.87 11.11
C SER A 320 7.63 25.04 10.14
N GLU A 321 8.39 26.06 10.57
CA GLU A 321 8.78 27.19 9.72
C GLU A 321 9.45 26.75 8.42
N LYS A 322 10.14 25.60 8.45
CA LYS A 322 10.78 25.03 7.26
C LYS A 322 9.76 24.51 6.24
N PHE A 323 8.64 23.91 6.68
CA PHE A 323 7.76 23.13 5.78
C PHE A 323 6.33 23.64 5.66
N LYS A 324 5.90 24.58 6.47
CA LYS A 324 4.49 25.04 6.52
C LYS A 324 3.96 25.59 5.18
N ASP A 325 4.83 26.15 4.34
CA ASP A 325 4.45 26.80 3.08
C ASP A 325 4.50 25.84 1.88
N PHE A 326 5.01 24.62 2.05
CA PHE A 326 5.04 23.64 0.97
C PHE A 326 3.70 22.91 0.84
N SER A 327 3.20 22.78 -0.39
CA SER A 327 2.03 21.95 -0.70
C SER A 327 2.31 20.47 -0.45
N ILE A 328 1.27 19.69 -0.27
CA ILE A 328 1.31 18.23 -0.34
C ILE A 328 0.47 17.85 -1.56
N ASP A 329 1.13 17.39 -2.63
CA ASP A 329 0.43 17.11 -3.89
C ASP A 329 -0.41 15.85 -3.75
N TYR A 330 0.16 14.78 -3.17
CA TYR A 330 -0.63 13.59 -2.84
C TYR A 330 -0.05 12.78 -1.68
N ARG A 331 -0.93 12.27 -0.83
CA ARG A 331 -0.60 11.28 0.21
C ARG A 331 -1.49 10.07 0.07
N TYR A 332 -0.90 8.93 -0.28
CA TYR A 332 -1.60 7.66 -0.45
C TYR A 332 -1.25 6.69 0.67
N LEU A 333 -2.26 6.03 1.21
CA LEU A 333 -2.11 4.96 2.19
C LEU A 333 -2.80 3.70 1.67
N ALA A 334 -2.19 2.54 1.92
CA ALA A 334 -2.82 1.27 1.59
C ALA A 334 -2.48 0.19 2.61
N SER A 335 -3.43 -0.67 2.91
CA SER A 335 -3.23 -1.82 3.79
C SER A 335 -4.22 -2.93 3.48
N GLY A 336 -3.87 -4.17 3.81
CA GLY A 336 -4.81 -5.28 3.78
C GLY A 336 -5.79 -5.22 4.95
N ALA A 337 -7.01 -5.77 4.77
CA ALA A 337 -8.02 -5.84 5.83
C ALA A 337 -7.58 -6.71 7.03
N PHE A 338 -6.64 -7.63 6.81
CA PHE A 338 -6.05 -8.51 7.82
C PHE A 338 -4.57 -8.18 8.11
N ASP A 339 -4.15 -6.99 7.72
CA ASP A 339 -2.79 -6.51 7.95
C ASP A 339 -2.65 -5.95 9.37
N PHE A 340 -1.61 -6.35 10.08
CA PHE A 340 -1.35 -5.83 11.42
C PHE A 340 -1.03 -4.32 11.42
N GLY A 341 -0.54 -3.77 10.30
CA GLY A 341 -0.28 -2.34 10.13
C GLY A 341 -1.52 -1.48 9.90
N LEU A 342 -2.68 -2.10 9.60
CA LEU A 342 -3.90 -1.38 9.25
C LEU A 342 -4.36 -0.41 10.34
N HIS A 343 -4.34 -0.87 11.59
CA HIS A 343 -4.87 -0.05 12.69
C HIS A 343 -4.07 1.24 12.87
N SER A 344 -2.76 1.17 12.89
CA SER A 344 -1.91 2.36 13.02
C SER A 344 -2.12 3.31 11.84
N GLN A 345 -2.18 2.80 10.61
CA GLN A 345 -2.43 3.64 9.43
C GLN A 345 -3.79 4.35 9.48
N VAL A 346 -4.86 3.66 9.85
CA VAL A 346 -6.20 4.27 9.98
C VAL A 346 -6.22 5.33 11.06
N THR A 347 -5.59 5.07 12.19
CA THR A 347 -5.51 6.00 13.32
C THR A 347 -4.78 7.28 12.91
N ASP A 348 -3.60 7.14 12.31
CA ASP A 348 -2.78 8.27 11.88
C ASP A 348 -3.44 9.05 10.75
N TYR A 349 -4.05 8.36 9.79
CA TYR A 349 -4.77 9.00 8.70
C TYR A 349 -5.90 9.89 9.21
N LYS A 350 -6.75 9.35 10.09
CA LYS A 350 -7.87 10.10 10.68
C LYS A 350 -7.41 11.27 11.54
N ALA A 351 -6.36 11.08 12.31
CA ALA A 351 -5.86 12.10 13.23
C ALA A 351 -5.16 13.22 12.44
N LEU A 352 -4.37 12.89 11.43
CA LEU A 352 -3.67 13.87 10.62
C LEU A 352 -4.64 14.73 9.79
N LEU A 353 -5.71 14.15 9.24
CA LEU A 353 -6.77 14.91 8.56
C LEU A 353 -7.46 15.97 9.45
N LYS A 354 -7.44 15.80 10.77
CA LYS A 354 -8.02 16.78 11.71
C LYS A 354 -7.09 17.96 11.99
N VAL A 355 -5.78 17.76 11.86
CA VAL A 355 -4.77 18.75 12.29
C VAL A 355 -3.99 19.38 11.13
N GLU A 356 -4.06 18.81 9.92
CA GLU A 356 -3.34 19.28 8.74
C GLU A 356 -4.30 19.72 7.62
N PRO A 357 -4.61 21.02 7.51
CA PRO A 357 -5.61 21.53 6.57
C PRO A 357 -5.20 21.40 5.10
N ARG A 358 -3.91 21.22 4.79
CA ARG A 358 -3.45 20.99 3.41
C ARG A 358 -3.85 19.61 2.88
N LEU A 359 -4.21 18.67 3.76
CA LEU A 359 -4.69 17.34 3.39
C LEU A 359 -6.20 17.32 3.30
N VAL A 360 -6.72 17.13 2.09
CA VAL A 360 -8.16 17.06 1.82
C VAL A 360 -8.50 15.68 1.27
N ARG A 361 -9.30 14.94 2.05
CA ARG A 361 -9.71 13.57 1.70
C ARG A 361 -10.40 13.51 0.33
N GLY A 362 -9.95 12.59 -0.51
CA GLY A 362 -10.48 12.39 -1.87
C GLY A 362 -10.00 13.43 -2.89
N VAL A 363 -9.21 14.42 -2.45
CA VAL A 363 -8.57 15.40 -3.35
C VAL A 363 -7.09 15.08 -3.46
N ASN A 364 -6.33 15.23 -2.38
CA ASN A 364 -4.89 14.98 -2.35
C ASN A 364 -4.46 13.98 -1.27
N THR A 365 -5.41 13.28 -0.67
CA THR A 365 -5.10 12.12 0.18
C THR A 365 -6.20 11.08 0.10
N SER A 366 -5.80 9.80 0.04
CA SER A 366 -6.70 8.66 0.07
C SER A 366 -6.08 7.48 0.79
N MET A 367 -6.95 6.58 1.24
CA MET A 367 -6.56 5.32 1.86
C MET A 367 -7.38 4.19 1.26
N ASP A 368 -6.70 3.15 0.78
CA ASP A 368 -7.30 1.92 0.28
C ASP A 368 -7.10 0.78 1.29
N VAL A 369 -8.17 0.04 1.57
CA VAL A 369 -8.13 -1.17 2.38
C VAL A 369 -8.50 -2.35 1.51
N PHE A 370 -7.53 -3.23 1.26
CA PHE A 370 -7.71 -4.35 0.34
C PHE A 370 -8.40 -5.53 1.04
N PRO A 371 -9.57 -5.95 0.54
CA PRO A 371 -10.31 -7.06 1.13
C PRO A 371 -9.50 -8.35 1.13
N MET A 372 -9.61 -9.15 2.20
CA MET A 372 -8.99 -10.47 2.33
C MET A 372 -7.45 -10.49 2.19
N ARG A 373 -6.79 -9.35 2.29
CA ARG A 373 -5.34 -9.22 2.21
C ARG A 373 -4.71 -9.07 3.60
N CYS A 374 -3.56 -9.69 3.79
CA CYS A 374 -2.72 -9.57 4.98
C CYS A 374 -1.41 -8.83 4.64
N HIS A 375 -0.44 -8.83 5.54
CA HIS A 375 0.89 -8.25 5.35
C HIS A 375 1.72 -9.09 4.37
N SER A 376 1.40 -9.04 3.08
CA SER A 376 1.93 -9.92 2.04
C SER A 376 2.33 -9.17 0.78
N MET A 377 3.11 -9.83 -0.08
CA MET A 377 3.54 -9.28 -1.37
C MET A 377 2.35 -8.83 -2.23
N GLY A 378 1.30 -9.63 -2.35
CA GLY A 378 0.13 -9.26 -3.15
C GLY A 378 -0.59 -8.00 -2.67
N ASN A 379 -0.52 -7.67 -1.36
CA ASN A 379 -1.00 -6.39 -0.83
C ASN A 379 -0.14 -5.22 -1.33
N ARG A 380 1.18 -5.38 -1.29
CA ARG A 380 2.17 -4.36 -1.63
C ARG A 380 2.19 -4.05 -3.12
N HIS A 381 2.12 -5.09 -3.95
CA HIS A 381 2.02 -5.00 -5.40
C HIS A 381 0.77 -4.22 -5.84
N LEU A 382 -0.39 -4.52 -5.24
CA LEU A 382 -1.63 -3.80 -5.50
C LEU A 382 -1.59 -2.34 -5.01
N ALA A 383 -0.92 -2.09 -3.87
CA ALA A 383 -0.71 -0.74 -3.36
C ALA A 383 0.15 0.10 -4.30
N LEU A 384 1.24 -0.48 -4.82
CA LEU A 384 2.12 0.17 -5.80
C LEU A 384 1.35 0.49 -7.09
N TYR A 385 0.57 -0.46 -7.62
CA TYR A 385 -0.29 -0.27 -8.80
C TYR A 385 -1.23 0.93 -8.63
N ASN A 386 -1.94 1.01 -7.51
CA ASN A 386 -2.86 2.12 -7.25
C ASN A 386 -2.13 3.45 -7.03
N PHE A 387 -0.98 3.41 -6.36
CA PHE A 387 -0.18 4.60 -6.08
C PHE A 387 0.35 5.23 -7.37
N LEU A 388 0.96 4.44 -8.24
CA LEU A 388 1.54 4.95 -9.50
C LEU A 388 0.53 5.73 -10.33
N GLN A 389 -0.71 5.25 -10.43
CA GLN A 389 -1.78 5.90 -11.19
C GLN A 389 -2.28 7.21 -10.58
N LYS A 390 -2.01 7.46 -9.30
CA LYS A 390 -2.43 8.69 -8.60
C LYS A 390 -1.39 9.80 -8.72
N ILE A 391 -0.15 9.42 -9.00
CA ILE A 391 1.00 10.33 -8.95
C ILE A 391 1.54 10.63 -10.35
N PHE A 392 1.60 9.65 -11.21
CA PHE A 392 2.21 9.70 -12.52
C PHE A 392 1.20 9.42 -13.63
#